data_f7d2e7630d124264e14fd2c19977cb5b
#
_entry.id   f7d2e7630d124264e14fd2c19977cb5b
#
_cell.length_a   1.000
_cell.length_b   1.000
_cell.length_c   1.000
_cell.angle_alpha   90.00
_cell.angle_beta   90.00
_cell.angle_gamma   90.00
#
_symmetry.space_group_name_H-M   'P 1'
#
loop_
_entity.id
_entity.type
_entity.pdbx_description
1 polymer ?
#
loop_
_entity_poly.entity_id
_entity_poly.type
_entity_poly.pdbx_seq_one_letter_code
_entity_poly.pdbx_strand_id
1 'polypeptide(L)'
;MDTKTAAYTDYKVKDISLADWGRKEIELAEAEMPGLMSLREEYKNEQPLKGARIAGCLHMTVQTAVLIETLIALGAEVTWSSCNIFSTQDHAAAAIAAAGIPVYAWKGMNEEEFNWCIEQTLFFGEERKPLNMILDDGGDLTNMVLDNYPELAENVKGLSEETTTGVHRLYDRMKKGTLPMPAINVNDSVTKSKFDNKYGCRESAVDAIRRATDVMLAGKRVVVCGYGDVGKGTAASFKANHAIVTVTEIDPICALQAAMDGFEVKKLETVIADADIVITTTGNKDIIRPEHFKAMKDKTIVANIGHFDNEIDVSWLNDTHESKTEIKPQVDKYTIDGKDIILLAEGRLVNLGCATGHPSFVMSNSFTNQTLAQIELWKNSDKYKNEVYMLPKHLDEKVAKLHLEKIGVELTELNEE
;
A
#
# COMPACT_ATOMS: atom_id res chain seq x y z
N MET A 1 -26.81 6.03 26.08
CA MET A 1 -26.23 7.16 25.34
C MET A 1 -26.80 7.08 23.95
N ASP A 2 -27.55 8.10 23.53
CA ASP A 2 -28.22 8.11 22.23
C ASP A 2 -27.17 8.12 21.10
N THR A 3 -27.00 6.99 20.42
CA THR A 3 -26.36 6.96 19.11
C THR A 3 -27.30 7.66 18.14
N LYS A 4 -27.07 8.95 17.91
CA LYS A 4 -27.65 9.64 16.76
C LYS A 4 -27.24 8.83 15.54
N THR A 5 -28.18 8.10 14.96
CA THR A 5 -28.05 7.47 13.65
C THR A 5 -27.68 8.57 12.66
N ALA A 6 -26.40 8.68 12.32
CA ALA A 6 -26.00 9.52 11.21
C ALA A 6 -26.78 9.05 9.98
N ALA A 7 -27.37 9.97 9.24
CA ALA A 7 -28.10 9.64 8.03
C ALA A 7 -27.18 8.86 7.09
N TYR A 8 -27.65 7.72 6.57
CA TYR A 8 -26.91 6.95 5.59
C TYR A 8 -26.56 7.83 4.39
N THR A 9 -25.29 7.85 4.02
CA THR A 9 -24.80 8.50 2.81
C THR A 9 -24.12 7.46 1.95
N ASP A 10 -24.51 7.37 0.69
CA ASP A 10 -23.97 6.38 -0.25
C ASP A 10 -22.47 6.56 -0.52
N TYR A 11 -21.94 7.76 -0.37
CA TYR A 11 -20.53 8.06 -0.54
C TYR A 11 -20.14 9.40 0.10
N LYS A 12 -18.83 9.58 0.31
CA LYS A 12 -18.22 10.89 0.57
C LYS A 12 -16.85 10.97 -0.09
N VAL A 13 -16.74 11.83 -1.10
CA VAL A 13 -15.53 12.06 -1.89
C VAL A 13 -15.22 13.56 -1.97
N LYS A 14 -14.02 13.91 -2.43
CA LYS A 14 -13.58 15.30 -2.53
C LYS A 14 -14.43 16.14 -3.48
N ASP A 15 -14.60 15.62 -4.69
CA ASP A 15 -15.32 16.29 -5.78
C ASP A 15 -15.85 15.25 -6.79
N ILE A 16 -17.15 15.06 -6.82
CA ILE A 16 -17.80 14.10 -7.71
C ILE A 16 -17.65 14.47 -9.19
N SER A 17 -17.41 15.74 -9.51
CA SER A 17 -17.23 16.21 -10.89
C SER A 17 -15.98 15.63 -11.58
N LEU A 18 -15.06 15.03 -10.80
CA LEU A 18 -13.87 14.36 -11.30
C LEU A 18 -14.14 12.94 -11.86
N ALA A 19 -15.39 12.46 -11.78
CA ALA A 19 -15.74 11.08 -12.12
C ALA A 19 -15.40 10.68 -13.57
N ASP A 20 -15.67 11.57 -14.54
CA ASP A 20 -15.36 11.28 -15.95
C ASP A 20 -13.87 11.15 -16.21
N TRP A 21 -13.05 11.94 -15.55
CA TRP A 21 -11.59 11.77 -15.59
C TRP A 21 -11.17 10.46 -14.96
N GLY A 22 -11.68 10.18 -13.75
CA GLY A 22 -11.39 8.93 -13.04
C GLY A 22 -11.74 7.71 -13.87
N ARG A 23 -12.89 7.71 -14.56
CA ARG A 23 -13.30 6.59 -15.44
C ARG A 23 -12.29 6.31 -16.54
N LYS A 24 -11.79 7.34 -17.21
CA LYS A 24 -10.78 7.20 -18.28
C LYS A 24 -9.46 6.62 -17.74
N GLU A 25 -9.03 7.02 -16.57
CA GLU A 25 -7.81 6.46 -15.96
C GLU A 25 -8.03 5.03 -15.44
N ILE A 26 -9.22 4.69 -14.96
CA ILE A 26 -9.57 3.31 -14.60
C ILE A 26 -9.54 2.41 -15.85
N GLU A 27 -10.10 2.83 -16.97
CA GLU A 27 -10.03 2.11 -18.24
C GLU A 27 -8.58 1.89 -18.71
N LEU A 28 -7.73 2.89 -18.54
CA LEU A 28 -6.29 2.77 -18.81
C LEU A 28 -5.62 1.75 -17.87
N ALA A 29 -5.97 1.77 -16.58
CA ALA A 29 -5.46 0.80 -15.60
C ALA A 29 -5.93 -0.64 -15.93
N GLU A 30 -7.19 -0.83 -16.30
CA GLU A 30 -7.72 -2.14 -16.71
C GLU A 30 -6.91 -2.78 -17.84
N ALA A 31 -6.46 -2.00 -18.82
CA ALA A 31 -5.62 -2.47 -19.91
C ALA A 31 -4.27 -3.04 -19.44
N GLU A 32 -3.79 -2.61 -18.27
CA GLU A 32 -2.53 -3.05 -17.67
C GLU A 32 -2.73 -3.98 -16.44
N MET A 33 -3.96 -4.43 -16.18
CA MET A 33 -4.29 -5.30 -15.04
C MET A 33 -4.90 -6.64 -15.49
N PRO A 34 -4.14 -7.46 -16.25
CA PRO A 34 -4.66 -8.66 -16.91
C PRO A 34 -5.15 -9.72 -15.92
N GLY A 35 -4.56 -9.81 -14.73
CA GLY A 35 -4.99 -10.78 -13.71
C GLY A 35 -6.43 -10.55 -13.26
N LEU A 36 -6.79 -9.30 -12.93
CA LEU A 36 -8.16 -8.97 -12.53
C LEU A 36 -9.14 -9.09 -13.69
N MET A 37 -8.76 -8.62 -14.88
CA MET A 37 -9.63 -8.71 -16.07
C MET A 37 -9.89 -10.17 -16.46
N SER A 38 -8.90 -11.04 -16.35
CA SER A 38 -9.04 -12.49 -16.57
C SER A 38 -9.98 -13.15 -15.55
N LEU A 39 -9.90 -12.74 -14.27
CA LEU A 39 -10.83 -13.25 -13.26
C LEU A 39 -12.28 -12.81 -13.51
N ARG A 40 -12.50 -11.57 -13.98
CA ARG A 40 -13.85 -11.13 -14.38
C ARG A 40 -14.43 -12.02 -15.46
N GLU A 41 -13.65 -12.37 -16.49
CA GLU A 41 -14.09 -13.24 -17.57
C GLU A 41 -14.26 -14.69 -17.13
N GLU A 42 -13.30 -15.25 -16.38
CA GLU A 42 -13.36 -16.63 -15.88
C GLU A 42 -14.60 -16.88 -15.01
N TYR A 43 -14.92 -15.96 -14.11
CA TYR A 43 -16.01 -16.11 -13.14
C TYR A 43 -17.33 -15.41 -13.53
N LYS A 44 -17.41 -14.90 -14.73
CA LYS A 44 -18.56 -14.13 -15.25
C LYS A 44 -19.93 -14.76 -14.96
N ASN A 45 -20.04 -16.08 -15.10
CA ASN A 45 -21.28 -16.82 -14.92
C ASN A 45 -21.45 -17.46 -13.53
N GLU A 46 -20.37 -17.57 -12.76
CA GLU A 46 -20.39 -18.27 -11.46
C GLU A 46 -20.69 -17.35 -10.29
N GLN A 47 -20.23 -16.10 -10.37
CA GLN A 47 -20.32 -15.11 -9.29
C GLN A 47 -19.90 -15.68 -7.92
N PRO A 48 -18.65 -16.10 -7.75
CA PRO A 48 -18.19 -16.86 -6.57
C PRO A 48 -18.30 -16.09 -5.26
N LEU A 49 -18.43 -14.76 -5.29
CA LEU A 49 -18.57 -13.88 -4.12
C LEU A 49 -20.02 -13.46 -3.86
N LYS A 50 -21.01 -14.09 -4.51
CA LYS A 50 -22.41 -13.76 -4.28
C LYS A 50 -22.79 -13.91 -2.80
N GLY A 51 -23.33 -12.82 -2.22
CA GLY A 51 -23.70 -12.73 -0.80
C GLY A 51 -22.57 -12.25 0.11
N ALA A 52 -21.35 -12.11 -0.40
CA ALA A 52 -20.27 -11.46 0.33
C ALA A 52 -20.51 -9.96 0.43
N ARG A 53 -20.39 -9.41 1.63
CA ARG A 53 -20.38 -7.97 1.91
C ARG A 53 -18.97 -7.61 2.40
N ILE A 54 -18.16 -7.14 1.47
CA ILE A 54 -16.73 -6.86 1.68
C ILE A 54 -16.56 -5.40 2.08
N ALA A 55 -16.16 -5.16 3.32
CA ALA A 55 -15.65 -3.87 3.73
C ALA A 55 -14.17 -3.80 3.36
N GLY A 56 -13.78 -2.79 2.60
CA GLY A 56 -12.40 -2.57 2.16
C GLY A 56 -11.79 -1.32 2.77
N CYS A 57 -10.54 -1.43 3.22
CA CYS A 57 -9.71 -0.31 3.66
C CYS A 57 -8.32 -0.47 3.03
N LEU A 58 -8.15 0.13 1.86
CA LEU A 58 -6.91 0.09 1.08
C LEU A 58 -6.85 1.36 0.22
N HIS A 59 -5.63 1.84 -0.09
CA HIS A 59 -5.39 3.07 -0.84
C HIS A 59 -6.37 3.25 -2.01
N MET A 60 -7.19 4.30 -2.00
CA MET A 60 -8.22 4.52 -3.03
C MET A 60 -7.61 5.12 -4.31
N THR A 61 -6.92 4.29 -5.06
CA THR A 61 -6.26 4.62 -6.34
C THR A 61 -7.09 4.13 -7.54
N VAL A 62 -6.67 4.48 -8.75
CA VAL A 62 -7.30 3.95 -9.98
C VAL A 62 -7.18 2.43 -10.06
N GLN A 63 -6.07 1.85 -9.59
CA GLN A 63 -5.87 0.41 -9.53
C GLN A 63 -6.83 -0.26 -8.54
N THR A 64 -7.04 0.37 -7.40
CA THR A 64 -8.02 -0.09 -6.39
C THR A 64 -9.45 -0.02 -6.93
N ALA A 65 -9.77 0.97 -7.75
CA ALA A 65 -11.06 1.02 -8.44
C ALA A 65 -11.29 -0.23 -9.31
N VAL A 66 -10.26 -0.69 -10.03
CA VAL A 66 -10.33 -1.95 -10.82
C VAL A 66 -10.57 -3.16 -9.91
N LEU A 67 -9.92 -3.22 -8.74
CA LEU A 67 -10.17 -4.26 -7.74
C LEU A 67 -11.61 -4.24 -7.26
N ILE A 68 -12.13 -3.08 -6.84
CA ILE A 68 -13.50 -2.91 -6.35
C ILE A 68 -14.51 -3.42 -7.39
N GLU A 69 -14.38 -2.94 -8.62
CA GLU A 69 -15.27 -3.36 -9.72
C GLU A 69 -15.12 -4.84 -10.08
N THR A 70 -13.94 -5.42 -9.89
CA THR A 70 -13.74 -6.87 -10.05
C THR A 70 -14.48 -7.65 -8.97
N LEU A 71 -14.36 -7.29 -7.71
CA LEU A 71 -15.10 -7.94 -6.61
C LEU A 71 -16.62 -7.89 -6.83
N ILE A 72 -17.12 -6.76 -7.32
CA ILE A 72 -18.54 -6.57 -7.66
C ILE A 72 -18.94 -7.45 -8.86
N ALA A 73 -18.14 -7.50 -9.91
CA ALA A 73 -18.37 -8.35 -11.06
C ALA A 73 -18.44 -9.85 -10.67
N LEU A 74 -17.72 -10.23 -9.62
CA LEU A 74 -17.74 -11.57 -9.05
C LEU A 74 -18.91 -11.82 -8.06
N GLY A 75 -19.78 -10.84 -7.86
CA GLY A 75 -21.03 -10.96 -7.10
C GLY A 75 -21.01 -10.39 -5.68
N ALA A 76 -19.94 -9.75 -5.24
CA ALA A 76 -19.88 -9.11 -3.93
C ALA A 76 -20.63 -7.78 -3.88
N GLU A 77 -21.14 -7.44 -2.70
CA GLU A 77 -21.42 -6.07 -2.29
C GLU A 77 -20.13 -5.49 -1.67
N VAL A 78 -19.76 -4.26 -2.01
CA VAL A 78 -18.49 -3.66 -1.58
C VAL A 78 -18.73 -2.27 -1.01
N THR A 79 -18.06 -1.95 0.10
CA THR A 79 -17.90 -0.60 0.62
C THR A 79 -16.41 -0.32 0.77
N TRP A 80 -15.97 0.93 0.60
CA TRP A 80 -14.53 1.22 0.57
C TRP A 80 -14.14 2.50 1.27
N SER A 81 -12.99 2.46 1.96
CA SER A 81 -12.26 3.62 2.46
C SER A 81 -10.76 3.50 2.12
N SER A 82 -10.03 4.61 2.25
CA SER A 82 -8.58 4.56 2.12
C SER A 82 -7.90 4.24 3.44
N CYS A 83 -6.78 3.53 3.39
CA CYS A 83 -5.93 3.21 4.55
C CYS A 83 -4.87 4.28 4.86
N ASN A 84 -4.89 5.42 4.16
CA ASN A 84 -3.93 6.51 4.37
C ASN A 84 -4.56 7.85 3.99
N ILE A 85 -4.28 8.89 4.78
CA ILE A 85 -4.90 10.22 4.61
C ILE A 85 -4.45 10.98 3.35
N PHE A 86 -3.34 10.60 2.72
CA PHE A 86 -2.79 11.28 1.54
C PHE A 86 -2.75 10.43 0.26
N SER A 87 -3.15 9.16 0.31
CA SER A 87 -2.98 8.25 -0.81
C SER A 87 -4.15 8.20 -1.79
N THR A 88 -5.30 8.76 -1.44
CA THR A 88 -6.47 8.77 -2.33
C THR A 88 -6.20 9.55 -3.60
N GLN A 89 -6.55 8.97 -4.74
CA GLN A 89 -6.71 9.69 -6.00
C GLN A 89 -8.18 10.12 -6.11
N ASP A 90 -8.44 11.42 -5.92
CA ASP A 90 -9.80 11.94 -5.77
C ASP A 90 -10.70 11.64 -6.99
N HIS A 91 -10.12 11.62 -8.19
CA HIS A 91 -10.84 11.25 -9.42
C HIS A 91 -11.21 9.76 -9.48
N ALA A 92 -10.39 8.86 -8.89
CA ALA A 92 -10.73 7.45 -8.77
C ALA A 92 -11.89 7.24 -7.80
N ALA A 93 -11.84 7.87 -6.63
CA ALA A 93 -12.93 7.85 -5.66
C ALA A 93 -14.24 8.40 -6.25
N ALA A 94 -14.16 9.50 -7.00
CA ALA A 94 -15.31 10.09 -7.69
C ALA A 94 -15.91 9.14 -8.73
N ALA A 95 -15.10 8.43 -9.52
CA ALA A 95 -15.59 7.48 -10.52
C ALA A 95 -16.32 6.30 -9.86
N ILE A 96 -15.82 5.76 -8.77
CA ILE A 96 -16.46 4.69 -8.00
C ILE A 96 -17.77 5.16 -7.38
N ALA A 97 -17.79 6.37 -6.80
CA ALA A 97 -19.01 6.97 -6.26
C ALA A 97 -20.09 7.19 -7.35
N ALA A 98 -19.68 7.69 -8.52
CA ALA A 98 -20.60 7.91 -9.65
C ALA A 98 -21.14 6.60 -10.25
N ALA A 99 -20.42 5.49 -10.08
CA ALA A 99 -20.90 4.15 -10.44
C ALA A 99 -21.90 3.57 -9.41
N GLY A 100 -22.23 4.32 -8.36
CA GLY A 100 -23.17 3.89 -7.31
C GLY A 100 -22.56 2.93 -6.28
N ILE A 101 -21.25 2.92 -6.17
CA ILE A 101 -20.53 2.07 -5.20
C ILE A 101 -20.18 2.91 -3.97
N PRO A 102 -20.55 2.47 -2.75
CA PRO A 102 -20.23 3.19 -1.54
C PRO A 102 -18.74 3.33 -1.31
N VAL A 103 -18.25 4.57 -1.33
CA VAL A 103 -16.84 4.91 -1.13
C VAL A 103 -16.71 6.18 -0.28
N TYR A 104 -15.81 6.13 0.70
CA TYR A 104 -15.57 7.20 1.65
C TYR A 104 -14.06 7.47 1.69
N ALA A 105 -13.58 8.37 0.83
CA ALA A 105 -12.15 8.67 0.72
C ALA A 105 -11.90 9.98 -0.04
N TRP A 106 -10.95 10.77 0.45
CA TRP A 106 -10.37 11.92 -0.27
C TRP A 106 -8.94 12.19 0.19
N LYS A 107 -8.17 12.83 -0.65
CA LYS A 107 -6.79 13.21 -0.31
C LYS A 107 -6.79 14.40 0.66
N GLY A 108 -6.05 14.25 1.76
CA GLY A 108 -5.90 15.28 2.79
C GLY A 108 -6.96 15.22 3.88
N MET A 109 -7.47 14.02 4.20
CA MET A 109 -8.28 13.79 5.40
C MET A 109 -7.47 14.11 6.66
N ASN A 110 -8.14 14.59 7.71
CA ASN A 110 -7.59 14.57 9.05
C ASN A 110 -7.88 13.21 9.72
N GLU A 111 -7.36 12.99 10.91
CA GLU A 111 -7.50 11.72 11.64
C GLU A 111 -8.96 11.38 11.99
N GLU A 112 -9.76 12.37 12.38
CA GLU A 112 -11.18 12.19 12.69
C GLU A 112 -11.98 11.79 11.43
N GLU A 113 -11.72 12.46 10.31
CA GLU A 113 -12.32 12.14 9.01
C GLU A 113 -11.91 10.75 8.53
N PHE A 114 -10.64 10.38 8.70
CA PHE A 114 -10.12 9.07 8.35
C PHE A 114 -10.84 7.94 9.11
N ASN A 115 -10.94 8.07 10.43
CA ASN A 115 -11.63 7.10 11.27
C ASN A 115 -13.12 7.02 10.91
N TRP A 116 -13.78 8.16 10.68
CA TRP A 116 -15.17 8.21 10.22
C TRP A 116 -15.36 7.47 8.88
N CYS A 117 -14.45 7.65 7.92
CA CYS A 117 -14.51 6.95 6.63
C CYS A 117 -14.45 5.43 6.78
N ILE A 118 -13.57 4.92 7.63
CA ILE A 118 -13.48 3.48 7.91
C ILE A 118 -14.79 3.00 8.55
N GLU A 119 -15.32 3.72 9.52
CA GLU A 119 -16.56 3.37 10.21
C GLU A 119 -17.76 3.25 9.23
N GLN A 120 -17.82 4.10 8.19
CA GLN A 120 -18.89 4.04 7.18
C GLN A 120 -18.86 2.73 6.38
N THR A 121 -17.72 2.05 6.26
CA THR A 121 -17.61 0.81 5.49
C THR A 121 -18.22 -0.40 6.20
N LEU A 122 -18.50 -0.30 7.50
CA LEU A 122 -18.93 -1.46 8.32
C LEU A 122 -20.35 -1.94 7.99
N PHE A 123 -21.18 -1.09 7.36
CA PHE A 123 -22.59 -1.36 7.14
C PHE A 123 -23.01 -1.07 5.70
N PHE A 124 -23.87 -1.92 5.16
CA PHE A 124 -24.27 -1.93 3.75
C PHE A 124 -25.75 -1.53 3.58
N GLY A 125 -25.99 -0.61 2.68
CA GLY A 125 -27.31 -0.15 2.27
C GLY A 125 -28.11 0.55 3.39
N GLU A 126 -29.31 0.99 3.07
CA GLU A 126 -30.22 1.67 4.01
C GLU A 126 -30.61 0.76 5.22
N GLU A 127 -30.68 -0.55 4.99
CA GLU A 127 -30.96 -1.53 6.05
C GLU A 127 -29.77 -1.76 6.99
N ARG A 128 -28.62 -1.12 6.72
CA ARG A 128 -27.38 -1.22 7.52
C ARG A 128 -26.98 -2.66 7.84
N LYS A 129 -27.00 -3.53 6.84
CA LYS A 129 -26.53 -4.92 6.98
C LYS A 129 -25.03 -4.91 7.33
N PRO A 130 -24.59 -5.68 8.33
CA PRO A 130 -23.18 -5.71 8.71
C PRO A 130 -22.32 -6.37 7.64
N LEU A 131 -21.04 -5.98 7.60
CA LEU A 131 -20.02 -6.68 6.80
C LEU A 131 -19.96 -8.17 7.17
N ASN A 132 -19.48 -8.99 6.24
CA ASN A 132 -19.19 -10.41 6.51
C ASN A 132 -17.86 -10.87 5.91
N MET A 133 -17.12 -9.96 5.27
CA MET A 133 -15.74 -10.12 4.80
C MET A 133 -14.98 -8.81 5.00
N ILE A 134 -13.67 -8.92 5.22
CA ILE A 134 -12.75 -7.77 5.35
C ILE A 134 -11.63 -7.90 4.32
N LEU A 135 -11.29 -6.79 3.66
CA LEU A 135 -10.08 -6.60 2.88
C LEU A 135 -9.35 -5.37 3.44
N ASP A 136 -8.20 -5.57 4.04
CA ASP A 136 -7.50 -4.53 4.79
C ASP A 136 -6.05 -4.31 4.31
N ASP A 137 -5.55 -3.13 4.57
CA ASP A 137 -4.17 -2.73 4.29
C ASP A 137 -3.62 -1.93 5.48
N GLY A 138 -2.91 -2.62 6.35
CA GLY A 138 -2.34 -2.06 7.57
C GLY A 138 -3.09 -2.40 8.85
N GLY A 139 -4.32 -2.94 8.74
CA GLY A 139 -5.08 -3.47 9.86
C GLY A 139 -5.95 -2.46 10.62
N ASP A 140 -6.17 -1.25 10.09
CA ASP A 140 -6.97 -0.24 10.79
C ASP A 140 -8.46 -0.56 10.78
N LEU A 141 -9.01 -1.04 9.66
CA LEU A 141 -10.37 -1.55 9.59
C LEU A 141 -10.56 -2.78 10.48
N THR A 142 -9.64 -3.72 10.42
CA THR A 142 -9.66 -4.94 11.26
C THR A 142 -9.66 -4.58 12.73
N ASN A 143 -8.77 -3.67 13.16
CA ASN A 143 -8.71 -3.23 14.54
C ASN A 143 -9.98 -2.49 14.96
N MET A 144 -10.54 -1.64 14.10
CA MET A 144 -11.81 -0.96 14.39
C MET A 144 -12.93 -1.97 14.62
N VAL A 145 -13.06 -2.99 13.78
CA VAL A 145 -14.05 -4.06 13.97
C VAL A 145 -13.82 -4.80 15.29
N LEU A 146 -12.59 -5.25 15.54
CA LEU A 146 -12.31 -6.12 16.69
C LEU A 146 -12.32 -5.38 18.05
N ASP A 147 -11.95 -4.11 18.06
CA ASP A 147 -11.81 -3.34 19.31
C ASP A 147 -13.06 -2.48 19.60
N ASN A 148 -13.73 -1.95 18.58
CA ASN A 148 -14.86 -1.01 18.76
C ASN A 148 -16.22 -1.65 18.42
N TYR A 149 -16.27 -2.68 17.57
CA TYR A 149 -17.49 -3.35 17.10
C TYR A 149 -17.34 -4.88 17.16
N PRO A 150 -16.94 -5.47 18.30
CA PRO A 150 -16.63 -6.90 18.39
C PRO A 150 -17.81 -7.81 18.02
N GLU A 151 -19.05 -7.34 18.18
CA GLU A 151 -20.26 -8.06 17.77
C GLU A 151 -20.34 -8.29 16.25
N LEU A 152 -19.72 -7.42 15.44
CA LEU A 152 -19.68 -7.61 13.99
C LEU A 152 -18.73 -8.74 13.58
N ALA A 153 -17.70 -9.00 14.38
CA ALA A 153 -16.70 -10.02 14.09
C ALA A 153 -17.31 -11.43 14.00
N GLU A 154 -18.39 -11.70 14.72
CA GLU A 154 -19.09 -13.00 14.67
C GLU A 154 -19.65 -13.34 13.28
N ASN A 155 -19.91 -12.32 12.45
CA ASN A 155 -20.43 -12.48 11.10
C ASN A 155 -19.33 -12.55 10.03
N VAL A 156 -18.09 -12.24 10.38
CA VAL A 156 -16.97 -12.18 9.43
C VAL A 156 -16.42 -13.57 9.17
N LYS A 157 -16.58 -14.05 7.92
CA LYS A 157 -16.07 -15.37 7.50
C LYS A 157 -14.55 -15.39 7.32
N GLY A 158 -13.94 -14.26 7.07
CA GLY A 158 -12.49 -14.14 6.92
C GLY A 158 -12.05 -12.76 6.49
N LEU A 159 -10.76 -12.55 6.57
CA LEU A 159 -10.11 -11.31 6.14
C LEU A 159 -8.86 -11.60 5.32
N SER A 160 -8.52 -10.69 4.41
CA SER A 160 -7.24 -10.67 3.70
C SER A 160 -6.49 -9.38 3.98
N GLU A 161 -5.18 -9.47 4.20
CA GLU A 161 -4.32 -8.36 4.58
C GLU A 161 -3.23 -8.15 3.55
N GLU A 162 -3.10 -6.89 3.09
CA GLU A 162 -2.21 -6.48 2.00
C GLU A 162 -0.76 -6.29 2.42
N THR A 163 -0.49 -5.79 3.64
CA THR A 163 0.82 -5.25 3.98
C THR A 163 1.41 -5.80 5.27
N THR A 164 2.73 -5.74 5.37
CA THR A 164 3.54 -6.25 6.50
C THR A 164 3.03 -5.77 7.85
N THR A 165 2.64 -4.50 7.95
CA THR A 165 2.12 -3.91 9.21
C THR A 165 0.88 -4.62 9.72
N GLY A 166 -0.12 -4.78 8.85
CA GLY A 166 -1.34 -5.46 9.22
C GLY A 166 -1.11 -6.93 9.52
N VAL A 167 -0.23 -7.58 8.76
CA VAL A 167 0.17 -8.97 9.01
C VAL A 167 0.79 -9.14 10.40
N HIS A 168 1.68 -8.25 10.82
CA HIS A 168 2.24 -8.27 12.18
C HIS A 168 1.15 -8.12 13.26
N ARG A 169 0.20 -7.20 13.05
CA ARG A 169 -0.95 -7.02 13.96
C ARG A 169 -1.81 -8.30 14.04
N LEU A 170 -2.01 -8.98 12.92
CA LEU A 170 -2.75 -10.25 12.88
C LEU A 170 -2.03 -11.37 13.63
N TYR A 171 -0.72 -11.52 13.44
CA TYR A 171 0.06 -12.51 14.19
C TYR A 171 0.06 -12.23 15.70
N ASP A 172 0.11 -10.95 16.11
CA ASP A 172 0.00 -10.58 17.52
C ASP A 172 -1.37 -10.94 18.11
N ARG A 173 -2.46 -10.70 17.38
CA ARG A 173 -3.81 -11.10 17.79
C ARG A 173 -3.94 -12.62 17.85
N MET A 174 -3.39 -13.34 16.88
CA MET A 174 -3.37 -14.80 16.86
C MET A 174 -2.64 -15.35 18.09
N LYS A 175 -1.45 -14.85 18.41
CA LYS A 175 -0.67 -15.24 19.61
C LYS A 175 -1.43 -14.98 20.90
N LYS A 176 -2.20 -13.90 20.98
CA LYS A 176 -3.02 -13.52 22.14
C LYS A 176 -4.36 -14.26 22.20
N GLY A 177 -4.70 -15.05 21.17
CA GLY A 177 -6.02 -15.72 21.06
C GLY A 177 -7.18 -14.76 20.84
N THR A 178 -6.94 -13.59 20.27
CA THR A 178 -7.93 -12.52 20.02
C THR A 178 -8.23 -12.31 18.54
N LEU A 179 -7.87 -13.24 17.68
CA LEU A 179 -8.24 -13.28 16.26
C LEU A 179 -9.47 -14.21 16.11
N PRO A 180 -10.69 -13.69 15.88
CA PRO A 180 -11.92 -14.51 15.91
C PRO A 180 -12.31 -15.09 14.54
N MET A 181 -11.52 -14.86 13.47
CA MET A 181 -11.77 -15.36 12.12
C MET A 181 -10.47 -15.78 11.45
N PRO A 182 -10.52 -16.61 10.39
CA PRO A 182 -9.34 -16.89 9.57
C PRO A 182 -8.88 -15.65 8.81
N ALA A 183 -7.56 -15.52 8.65
CA ALA A 183 -6.94 -14.45 7.90
C ALA A 183 -5.99 -15.01 6.84
N ILE A 184 -5.99 -14.44 5.63
CA ILE A 184 -4.97 -14.71 4.61
C ILE A 184 -4.00 -13.52 4.56
N ASN A 185 -2.74 -13.82 4.82
CA ASN A 185 -1.61 -12.93 4.62
C ASN A 185 -1.28 -12.89 3.13
N VAL A 186 -1.78 -11.88 2.43
CA VAL A 186 -1.49 -11.65 1.01
C VAL A 186 -0.10 -11.06 0.83
N ASN A 187 0.37 -10.26 1.79
CA ASN A 187 1.69 -9.62 1.69
C ASN A 187 2.83 -10.59 1.39
N ASP A 188 2.80 -11.78 1.99
CA ASP A 188 3.89 -12.74 1.87
C ASP A 188 3.67 -13.78 0.76
N SER A 189 2.57 -13.71 0.00
CA SER A 189 2.44 -14.41 -1.28
C SER A 189 3.61 -14.04 -2.19
N VAL A 190 4.19 -15.00 -2.90
CA VAL A 190 5.39 -14.75 -3.70
C VAL A 190 5.10 -13.75 -4.83
N THR A 191 3.95 -13.88 -5.48
CA THR A 191 3.51 -12.97 -6.54
C THR A 191 3.08 -11.58 -6.01
N LYS A 192 3.00 -11.39 -4.69
CA LYS A 192 2.84 -10.07 -4.07
C LYS A 192 4.20 -9.54 -3.57
N SER A 193 4.85 -10.20 -2.62
CA SER A 193 6.05 -9.67 -1.96
C SER A 193 7.24 -9.47 -2.90
N LYS A 194 7.43 -10.37 -3.86
CA LYS A 194 8.54 -10.29 -4.82
C LYS A 194 8.23 -9.41 -6.05
N PHE A 195 6.99 -8.93 -6.18
CA PHE A 195 6.53 -8.06 -7.26
C PHE A 195 6.19 -6.66 -6.75
N ASP A 196 5.15 -6.52 -5.94
CA ASP A 196 4.71 -5.26 -5.36
C ASP A 196 5.84 -4.57 -4.55
N ASN A 197 6.32 -5.24 -3.51
CA ASN A 197 7.31 -4.66 -2.61
C ASN A 197 8.64 -4.37 -3.33
N LYS A 198 9.02 -5.15 -4.33
CA LYS A 198 10.27 -5.00 -5.07
C LYS A 198 10.12 -4.15 -6.33
N TYR A 199 9.33 -4.62 -7.30
CA TYR A 199 9.19 -3.95 -8.59
C TYR A 199 8.30 -2.71 -8.49
N GLY A 200 7.27 -2.72 -7.64
CA GLY A 200 6.45 -1.55 -7.37
C GLY A 200 7.28 -0.39 -6.81
N CYS A 201 8.10 -0.65 -5.80
CA CYS A 201 9.00 0.37 -5.24
C CYS A 201 10.12 0.76 -6.21
N ARG A 202 10.58 -0.16 -7.06
CA ARG A 202 11.55 0.14 -8.12
C ARG A 202 11.04 1.24 -9.07
N GLU A 203 9.78 1.15 -9.48
CA GLU A 203 9.17 2.16 -10.35
C GLU A 203 8.79 3.42 -9.58
N SER A 204 8.08 3.29 -8.47
CA SER A 204 7.41 4.40 -7.80
C SER A 204 8.33 5.29 -6.95
N ALA A 205 9.43 4.77 -6.39
CA ALA A 205 10.35 5.57 -5.58
C ALA A 205 11.00 6.69 -6.39
N VAL A 206 11.57 6.34 -7.53
CA VAL A 206 12.21 7.29 -8.44
C VAL A 206 11.21 8.25 -9.07
N ASP A 207 10.03 7.77 -9.44
CA ASP A 207 8.94 8.61 -9.95
C ASP A 207 8.56 9.69 -8.93
N ALA A 208 8.38 9.31 -7.67
CA ALA A 208 8.05 10.26 -6.61
C ALA A 208 9.14 11.33 -6.38
N ILE A 209 10.40 10.91 -6.30
CA ILE A 209 11.53 11.86 -6.14
C ILE A 209 11.57 12.85 -7.30
N ARG A 210 11.40 12.39 -8.54
CA ARG A 210 11.40 13.27 -9.72
C ARG A 210 10.22 14.24 -9.71
N ARG A 211 9.02 13.76 -9.46
CA ARG A 211 7.83 14.64 -9.41
C ARG A 211 7.92 15.66 -8.29
N ALA A 212 8.44 15.26 -7.13
CA ALA A 212 8.57 16.15 -5.98
C ALA A 212 9.61 17.24 -6.21
N THR A 213 10.77 16.91 -6.78
CA THR A 213 11.96 17.76 -6.73
C THR A 213 12.52 18.14 -8.10
N ASP A 214 12.09 17.48 -9.17
CA ASP A 214 12.62 17.64 -10.53
C ASP A 214 14.16 17.48 -10.61
N VAL A 215 14.75 16.74 -9.67
CA VAL A 215 16.19 16.56 -9.56
C VAL A 215 16.70 15.55 -10.57
N MET A 216 17.85 15.84 -11.18
CA MET A 216 18.59 14.87 -11.98
C MET A 216 19.24 13.84 -11.07
N LEU A 217 18.96 12.56 -11.28
CA LEU A 217 19.47 11.48 -10.42
C LEU A 217 20.89 11.05 -10.76
N ALA A 218 21.29 11.14 -12.02
CA ALA A 218 22.65 10.78 -12.44
C ALA A 218 23.72 11.57 -11.66
N GLY A 219 24.67 10.85 -11.10
CA GLY A 219 25.76 11.41 -10.29
C GLY A 219 25.38 11.80 -8.85
N LYS A 220 24.09 11.71 -8.46
CA LYS A 220 23.68 11.95 -7.07
C LYS A 220 24.13 10.83 -6.15
N ARG A 221 24.59 11.20 -4.96
CA ARG A 221 24.88 10.24 -3.88
C ARG A 221 23.56 9.92 -3.14
N VAL A 222 23.12 8.69 -3.28
CA VAL A 222 21.85 8.22 -2.71
C VAL A 222 22.14 7.19 -1.64
N VAL A 223 21.61 7.39 -0.45
CA VAL A 223 21.64 6.41 0.62
C VAL A 223 20.27 5.77 0.73
N VAL A 224 20.22 4.44 0.54
CA VAL A 224 19.04 3.62 0.73
C VAL A 224 19.17 2.89 2.05
N CYS A 225 18.31 3.21 3.02
CA CYS A 225 18.30 2.57 4.33
C CYS A 225 17.43 1.33 4.31
N GLY A 226 18.06 0.14 4.32
CA GLY A 226 17.43 -1.17 4.22
C GLY A 226 17.65 -1.85 2.88
N TYR A 227 17.72 -3.20 2.88
CA TYR A 227 17.89 -4.03 1.68
C TYR A 227 17.01 -5.29 1.71
N GLY A 228 15.79 -5.14 2.27
CA GLY A 228 14.66 -6.03 2.07
C GLY A 228 14.11 -5.90 0.63
N ASP A 229 12.94 -6.41 0.35
CA ASP A 229 12.37 -6.34 -1.02
C ASP A 229 12.19 -4.87 -1.48
N VAL A 230 11.70 -4.00 -0.62
CA VAL A 230 11.55 -2.56 -0.89
C VAL A 230 12.90 -1.90 -1.17
N GLY A 231 13.88 -2.14 -0.32
CA GLY A 231 15.23 -1.60 -0.48
C GLY A 231 15.93 -2.10 -1.74
N LYS A 232 15.79 -3.39 -2.09
CA LYS A 232 16.33 -3.98 -3.33
C LYS A 232 15.77 -3.29 -4.58
N GLY A 233 14.45 -3.13 -4.63
CA GLY A 233 13.81 -2.42 -5.76
C GLY A 233 14.27 -0.98 -5.86
N THR A 234 14.21 -0.25 -4.76
CA THR A 234 14.60 1.17 -4.68
C THR A 234 16.06 1.38 -5.07
N ALA A 235 16.99 0.62 -4.47
CA ALA A 235 18.43 0.73 -4.78
C ALA A 235 18.74 0.43 -6.25
N ALA A 236 18.12 -0.62 -6.80
CA ALA A 236 18.29 -1.00 -8.20
C ALA A 236 17.81 0.11 -9.15
N SER A 237 16.71 0.78 -8.85
CA SER A 237 16.16 1.86 -9.66
C SER A 237 17.08 3.09 -9.66
N PHE A 238 17.56 3.53 -8.52
CA PHE A 238 18.53 4.62 -8.44
C PHE A 238 19.83 4.30 -9.19
N LYS A 239 20.35 3.07 -9.02
CA LYS A 239 21.55 2.61 -9.75
C LYS A 239 21.33 2.62 -11.28
N ALA A 240 20.17 2.15 -11.74
CA ALA A 240 19.79 2.16 -13.16
C ALA A 240 19.70 3.58 -13.73
N ASN A 241 19.40 4.57 -12.90
CA ASN A 241 19.42 5.99 -13.26
C ASN A 241 20.78 6.68 -13.03
N HIS A 242 21.86 5.89 -12.93
CA HIS A 242 23.25 6.35 -12.78
C HIS A 242 23.51 7.15 -11.49
N ALA A 243 22.72 6.98 -10.45
CA ALA A 243 23.05 7.48 -9.12
C ALA A 243 24.19 6.64 -8.49
N ILE A 244 24.91 7.24 -7.58
CA ILE A 244 25.94 6.58 -6.76
C ILE A 244 25.23 6.11 -5.49
N VAL A 245 24.91 4.82 -5.44
CA VAL A 245 24.04 4.26 -4.37
C VAL A 245 24.87 3.57 -3.30
N THR A 246 24.64 3.94 -2.05
CA THR A 246 25.13 3.24 -0.85
C THR A 246 23.91 2.70 -0.10
N VAL A 247 24.03 1.49 0.41
CA VAL A 247 22.99 0.81 1.20
C VAL A 247 23.41 0.77 2.66
N THR A 248 22.46 0.93 3.58
CA THR A 248 22.65 0.64 5.00
C THR A 248 21.79 -0.54 5.40
N GLU A 249 22.30 -1.47 6.18
CA GLU A 249 21.58 -2.69 6.54
C GLU A 249 22.06 -3.26 7.89
N ILE A 250 21.13 -3.85 8.65
CA ILE A 250 21.41 -4.51 9.92
C ILE A 250 21.45 -6.04 9.78
N ASP A 251 20.72 -6.60 8.80
CA ASP A 251 20.68 -8.03 8.53
C ASP A 251 21.93 -8.43 7.72
N PRO A 252 22.77 -9.36 8.23
CA PRO A 252 24.01 -9.72 7.55
C PRO A 252 23.77 -10.44 6.21
N ILE A 253 22.63 -11.12 6.04
CA ILE A 253 22.28 -11.79 4.77
C ILE A 253 21.91 -10.74 3.73
N CYS A 254 21.04 -9.80 4.08
CA CYS A 254 20.67 -8.70 3.18
C CYS A 254 21.87 -7.81 2.84
N ALA A 255 22.74 -7.52 3.82
CA ALA A 255 23.96 -6.77 3.59
C ALA A 255 24.92 -7.49 2.61
N LEU A 256 25.07 -8.82 2.75
CA LEU A 256 25.86 -9.63 1.82
C LEU A 256 25.26 -9.63 0.42
N GLN A 257 23.92 -9.76 0.30
CA GLN A 257 23.24 -9.67 -0.99
C GLN A 257 23.46 -8.30 -1.65
N ALA A 258 23.36 -7.20 -0.89
CA ALA A 258 23.63 -5.87 -1.42
C ALA A 258 25.05 -5.72 -1.97
N ALA A 259 26.04 -6.27 -1.26
CA ALA A 259 27.42 -6.28 -1.72
C ALA A 259 27.61 -7.13 -3.00
N MET A 260 26.95 -8.28 -3.11
CA MET A 260 26.97 -9.13 -4.33
C MET A 260 26.28 -8.43 -5.51
N ASP A 261 25.24 -7.66 -5.27
CA ASP A 261 24.56 -6.85 -6.30
C ASP A 261 25.36 -5.58 -6.69
N GLY A 262 26.56 -5.41 -6.11
CA GLY A 262 27.51 -4.36 -6.44
C GLY A 262 27.15 -2.99 -5.83
N PHE A 263 26.58 -2.99 -4.64
CA PHE A 263 26.38 -1.79 -3.83
C PHE A 263 27.46 -1.71 -2.74
N GLU A 264 27.84 -0.48 -2.43
CA GLU A 264 28.59 -0.22 -1.22
C GLU A 264 27.63 -0.34 -0.01
N VAL A 265 28.04 -1.06 1.04
CA VAL A 265 27.26 -1.20 2.27
C VAL A 265 28.02 -0.52 3.40
N LYS A 266 27.44 0.48 4.02
CA LYS A 266 28.07 1.32 5.08
C LYS A 266 27.08 1.60 6.20
N LYS A 267 27.60 2.08 7.33
CA LYS A 267 26.76 2.69 8.38
C LYS A 267 26.29 4.06 7.93
N LEU A 268 25.06 4.42 8.31
CA LEU A 268 24.46 5.71 7.94
C LEU A 268 25.34 6.89 8.37
N GLU A 269 25.87 6.85 9.57
CA GLU A 269 26.70 7.89 10.16
C GLU A 269 27.97 8.20 9.34
N THR A 270 28.46 7.22 8.56
CA THR A 270 29.67 7.38 7.74
C THR A 270 29.42 7.98 6.37
N VAL A 271 28.17 8.02 5.90
CA VAL A 271 27.84 8.44 4.53
C VAL A 271 26.82 9.59 4.45
N ILE A 272 26.14 9.85 5.56
CA ILE A 272 25.02 10.82 5.61
C ILE A 272 25.46 12.25 5.24
N ALA A 273 26.68 12.66 5.59
CA ALA A 273 27.19 14.00 5.35
C ALA A 273 27.38 14.32 3.85
N ASP A 274 27.59 13.31 3.03
CA ASP A 274 27.81 13.47 1.57
C ASP A 274 26.55 13.14 0.76
N ALA A 275 25.46 12.66 1.40
CA ALA A 275 24.25 12.23 0.73
C ALA A 275 23.50 13.41 0.09
N ASP A 276 23.10 13.28 -1.16
CA ASP A 276 22.15 14.18 -1.83
C ASP A 276 20.70 13.77 -1.54
N ILE A 277 20.45 12.46 -1.48
CA ILE A 277 19.15 11.87 -1.24
C ILE A 277 19.30 10.74 -0.22
N VAL A 278 18.43 10.72 0.78
CA VAL A 278 18.31 9.64 1.76
C VAL A 278 16.90 9.11 1.71
N ILE A 279 16.73 7.80 1.52
CA ILE A 279 15.42 7.16 1.47
C ILE A 279 15.37 5.96 2.41
N THR A 280 14.38 5.93 3.30
CA THR A 280 14.16 4.83 4.25
C THR A 280 13.20 3.80 3.67
N THR A 281 13.48 2.51 3.94
CA THR A 281 12.80 1.36 3.32
C THR A 281 12.68 0.18 4.30
N THR A 282 12.83 0.43 5.61
CA THR A 282 13.10 -0.63 6.59
C THR A 282 11.85 -1.21 7.25
N GLY A 283 10.77 -0.45 7.33
CA GLY A 283 9.61 -0.78 8.15
C GLY A 283 9.87 -0.71 9.67
N ASN A 284 11.02 -0.16 10.09
CA ASN A 284 11.36 0.09 11.49
C ASN A 284 11.19 1.57 11.82
N LYS A 285 11.27 1.92 13.09
CA LYS A 285 11.21 3.31 13.54
C LYS A 285 12.59 3.91 13.77
N ASP A 286 12.65 5.26 13.79
CA ASP A 286 13.81 6.04 14.21
C ASP A 286 15.10 5.70 13.43
N ILE A 287 14.98 5.51 12.12
CA ILE A 287 16.13 5.29 11.22
C ILE A 287 16.87 6.60 10.99
N ILE A 288 16.13 7.68 10.68
CA ILE A 288 16.68 9.04 10.57
C ILE A 288 16.35 9.79 11.86
N ARG A 289 17.38 10.08 12.63
CA ARG A 289 17.31 10.69 13.97
C ARG A 289 17.95 12.09 13.99
N PRO A 290 17.86 12.85 15.10
CA PRO A 290 18.39 14.19 15.20
C PRO A 290 19.85 14.35 14.78
N GLU A 291 20.72 13.41 15.19
CA GLU A 291 22.14 13.43 14.82
C GLU A 291 22.37 13.31 13.31
N HIS A 292 21.50 12.57 12.60
CA HIS A 292 21.59 12.41 11.16
C HIS A 292 21.21 13.72 10.44
N PHE A 293 20.12 14.38 10.86
CA PHE A 293 19.74 15.70 10.30
C PHE A 293 20.83 16.75 10.47
N LYS A 294 21.45 16.79 11.66
CA LYS A 294 22.56 17.71 11.92
C LYS A 294 23.80 17.43 11.06
N ALA A 295 24.05 16.15 10.75
CA ALA A 295 25.18 15.73 9.93
C ALA A 295 24.94 15.91 8.42
N MET A 296 23.68 15.97 7.95
CA MET A 296 23.35 16.16 6.54
C MET A 296 23.95 17.45 5.98
N LYS A 297 24.28 17.44 4.70
CA LYS A 297 24.65 18.67 3.98
C LYS A 297 23.43 19.51 3.63
N ASP A 298 23.66 20.74 3.23
CA ASP A 298 22.61 21.65 2.78
C ASP A 298 21.84 21.06 1.60
N LYS A 299 20.50 21.15 1.64
CA LYS A 299 19.54 20.69 0.63
C LYS A 299 19.50 19.17 0.40
N THR A 300 19.90 18.37 1.39
CA THR A 300 19.66 16.93 1.35
C THR A 300 18.15 16.66 1.26
N ILE A 301 17.76 15.81 0.32
CA ILE A 301 16.38 15.33 0.15
C ILE A 301 16.20 14.09 1.02
N VAL A 302 15.17 14.09 1.86
CA VAL A 302 14.84 12.99 2.78
C VAL A 302 13.45 12.49 2.46
N ALA A 303 13.32 11.17 2.28
CA ALA A 303 12.06 10.53 1.94
C ALA A 303 11.94 9.17 2.62
N ASN A 304 10.70 8.69 2.77
CA ASN A 304 10.38 7.34 3.22
C ASN A 304 9.49 6.65 2.20
N ILE A 305 9.74 5.37 1.92
CA ILE A 305 8.86 4.52 1.11
C ILE A 305 8.39 3.30 1.90
N GLY A 306 8.74 3.18 3.17
CA GLY A 306 8.16 2.22 4.10
C GLY A 306 6.73 2.60 4.47
N HIS A 307 5.94 1.62 4.89
CA HIS A 307 4.52 1.83 5.19
C HIS A 307 4.28 2.82 6.33
N PHE A 308 5.14 2.84 7.35
CA PHE A 308 5.00 3.73 8.50
C PHE A 308 5.66 5.09 8.31
N ASP A 309 5.13 6.10 8.96
CA ASP A 309 5.63 7.47 9.00
C ASP A 309 6.62 7.74 10.15
N ASN A 310 7.10 6.70 10.80
CA ASN A 310 7.98 6.77 11.98
C ASN A 310 9.43 6.35 11.72
N GLU A 311 9.78 6.03 10.48
CA GLU A 311 11.20 5.77 10.10
C GLU A 311 12.06 7.03 10.18
N ILE A 312 11.43 8.20 9.99
CA ILE A 312 12.06 9.51 10.07
C ILE A 312 11.49 10.24 11.28
N ASP A 313 12.35 10.75 12.16
CA ASP A 313 11.92 11.54 13.32
C ASP A 313 11.45 12.94 12.92
N VAL A 314 10.28 12.99 12.30
CA VAL A 314 9.63 14.23 11.85
C VAL A 314 9.17 15.06 13.04
N SER A 315 8.86 14.42 14.19
CA SER A 315 8.48 15.13 15.41
C SER A 315 9.61 16.06 15.86
N TRP A 316 10.84 15.54 15.90
CA TRP A 316 11.99 16.35 16.24
C TRP A 316 12.20 17.52 15.25
N LEU A 317 12.02 17.28 13.94
CA LEU A 317 12.08 18.35 12.93
C LEU A 317 11.06 19.45 13.22
N ASN A 318 9.82 19.08 13.51
CA ASN A 318 8.74 20.02 13.82
C ASN A 318 9.00 20.84 15.10
N ASP A 319 9.68 20.25 16.07
CA ASP A 319 9.92 20.87 17.37
C ASP A 319 11.18 21.76 17.39
N THR A 320 12.16 21.53 16.47
CA THR A 320 13.51 22.13 16.58
C THR A 320 13.95 22.97 15.39
N HIS A 321 13.19 23.02 14.31
CA HIS A 321 13.56 23.80 13.12
C HIS A 321 13.60 25.32 13.38
N GLU A 322 14.53 26.00 12.71
CA GLU A 322 14.59 27.47 12.68
C GLU A 322 13.49 28.07 11.81
N SER A 323 13.19 27.40 10.69
CA SER A 323 12.06 27.73 9.81
C SER A 323 11.55 26.49 9.08
N LYS A 324 10.25 26.48 8.79
CA LYS A 324 9.58 25.52 7.90
C LYS A 324 8.89 26.27 6.77
N THR A 325 9.10 25.82 5.54
CA THR A 325 8.44 26.39 4.34
C THR A 325 7.90 25.25 3.48
N GLU A 326 6.59 25.22 3.25
CA GLU A 326 6.02 24.37 2.21
C GLU A 326 6.40 24.95 0.85
N ILE A 327 7.20 24.22 0.07
CA ILE A 327 7.62 24.62 -1.29
C ILE A 327 6.47 24.39 -2.27
N LYS A 328 5.83 23.24 -2.15
CA LYS A 328 4.61 22.80 -2.84
C LYS A 328 3.99 21.66 -2.04
N PRO A 329 2.75 21.25 -2.31
CA PRO A 329 2.11 20.16 -1.55
C PRO A 329 3.03 18.93 -1.42
N GLN A 330 3.21 18.44 -0.20
CA GLN A 330 4.04 17.29 0.16
C GLN A 330 5.56 17.49 -0.01
N VAL A 331 6.03 18.72 -0.15
CA VAL A 331 7.46 19.07 -0.24
C VAL A 331 7.76 20.20 0.73
N ASP A 332 8.34 19.87 1.87
CA ASP A 332 8.66 20.80 2.93
C ASP A 332 10.17 21.05 3.04
N LYS A 333 10.53 22.29 3.24
CA LYS A 333 11.88 22.71 3.56
C LYS A 333 11.98 23.08 5.03
N TYR A 334 12.85 22.41 5.75
CA TYR A 334 13.20 22.72 7.14
C TYR A 334 14.60 23.31 7.21
N THR A 335 14.79 24.41 7.92
CA THR A 335 16.11 24.96 8.20
C THR A 335 16.56 24.54 9.60
N ILE A 336 17.76 23.92 9.70
CA ILE A 336 18.36 23.41 10.93
C ILE A 336 19.85 23.71 10.91
N ASP A 337 20.36 24.38 11.96
CA ASP A 337 21.75 24.80 12.08
C ASP A 337 22.23 25.55 10.80
N GLY A 338 21.37 26.42 10.25
CA GLY A 338 21.66 27.22 9.04
C GLY A 338 21.70 26.43 7.73
N LYS A 339 21.30 25.15 7.70
CA LYS A 339 21.19 24.29 6.52
C LYS A 339 19.73 23.94 6.23
N ASP A 340 19.40 23.83 4.96
CA ASP A 340 18.07 23.40 4.53
C ASP A 340 18.02 21.88 4.32
N ILE A 341 16.98 21.23 4.86
CA ILE A 341 16.64 19.84 4.60
C ILE A 341 15.29 19.81 3.87
N ILE A 342 15.20 19.04 2.79
CA ILE A 342 13.97 18.87 2.02
C ILE A 342 13.30 17.57 2.41
N LEU A 343 12.20 17.63 3.14
CA LEU A 343 11.41 16.46 3.55
C LEU A 343 10.25 16.25 2.59
N LEU A 344 10.09 15.03 2.10
CA LEU A 344 9.02 14.66 1.20
C LEU A 344 7.90 13.89 1.94
N ALA A 345 6.65 14.16 1.54
CA ALA A 345 5.44 13.52 2.05
C ALA A 345 5.33 13.48 3.58
N GLU A 346 5.90 14.47 4.26
CA GLU A 346 5.95 14.55 5.73
C GLU A 346 6.52 13.28 6.40
N GLY A 347 7.44 12.58 5.74
CA GLY A 347 7.99 11.30 6.20
C GLY A 347 7.11 10.08 5.97
N ARG A 348 5.95 10.24 5.35
CA ARG A 348 5.03 9.15 4.95
C ARG A 348 5.46 8.52 3.63
N LEU A 349 4.66 7.58 3.11
CA LEU A 349 4.85 6.93 1.80
C LEU A 349 5.04 7.96 0.67
N VAL A 350 6.28 8.17 0.26
CA VAL A 350 6.63 9.18 -0.75
C VAL A 350 6.00 8.89 -2.11
N ASN A 351 5.89 7.61 -2.49
CA ASN A 351 5.34 7.17 -3.76
C ASN A 351 3.85 7.50 -3.93
N LEU A 352 3.09 7.52 -2.83
CA LEU A 352 1.67 7.92 -2.82
C LEU A 352 1.48 9.40 -2.47
N GLY A 353 2.33 9.95 -1.61
CA GLY A 353 2.26 11.36 -1.23
C GLY A 353 2.68 12.30 -2.37
N CYS A 354 3.78 11.99 -3.04
CA CYS A 354 4.38 12.83 -4.10
C CYS A 354 4.14 12.32 -5.53
N ALA A 355 3.60 11.10 -5.69
CA ALA A 355 3.30 10.52 -7.00
C ALA A 355 1.97 9.77 -6.96
N THR A 356 1.81 8.72 -7.77
CA THR A 356 0.57 7.98 -7.95
C THR A 356 0.64 6.53 -7.46
N GLY A 357 1.70 6.17 -6.75
CA GLY A 357 1.93 4.83 -6.22
C GLY A 357 2.51 3.85 -7.24
N HIS A 358 2.27 2.57 -7.02
CA HIS A 358 2.79 1.51 -7.88
C HIS A 358 2.06 1.42 -9.21
N PRO A 359 2.74 0.98 -10.29
CA PRO A 359 2.13 0.86 -11.62
C PRO A 359 1.07 -0.26 -11.66
N SER A 360 0.12 -0.11 -12.57
CA SER A 360 -1.06 -0.97 -12.68
C SER A 360 -0.73 -2.46 -12.83
N PHE A 361 0.28 -2.81 -13.62
CA PHE A 361 0.66 -4.21 -13.84
C PHE A 361 1.14 -4.89 -12.54
N VAL A 362 1.91 -4.18 -11.72
CA VAL A 362 2.35 -4.68 -10.41
C VAL A 362 1.16 -4.85 -9.47
N MET A 363 0.28 -3.85 -9.41
CA MET A 363 -0.91 -3.93 -8.55
C MET A 363 -1.91 -4.98 -9.03
N SER A 364 -1.91 -5.33 -10.33
CA SER A 364 -2.67 -6.47 -10.82
C SER A 364 -2.26 -7.77 -10.13
N ASN A 365 -0.97 -8.00 -9.87
CA ASN A 365 -0.50 -9.16 -9.12
C ASN A 365 -1.06 -9.16 -7.68
N SER A 366 -0.89 -8.06 -6.95
CA SER A 366 -1.36 -7.92 -5.57
C SER A 366 -2.87 -8.09 -5.47
N PHE A 367 -3.62 -7.44 -6.35
CA PHE A 367 -5.08 -7.44 -6.29
C PHE A 367 -5.71 -8.71 -6.84
N THR A 368 -5.03 -9.43 -7.73
CA THR A 368 -5.43 -10.80 -8.10
C THR A 368 -5.27 -11.75 -6.91
N ASN A 369 -4.18 -11.61 -6.12
CA ASN A 369 -4.01 -12.31 -4.84
C ASN A 369 -5.17 -12.00 -3.88
N GLN A 370 -5.51 -10.71 -3.70
CA GLN A 370 -6.63 -10.29 -2.84
C GLN A 370 -7.95 -10.91 -3.28
N THR A 371 -8.24 -10.84 -4.56
CA THR A 371 -9.48 -11.40 -5.12
C THR A 371 -9.59 -12.91 -4.89
N LEU A 372 -8.51 -13.64 -5.15
CA LEU A 372 -8.46 -15.09 -4.91
C LEU A 372 -8.53 -15.43 -3.41
N ALA A 373 -7.90 -14.63 -2.54
CA ALA A 373 -8.00 -14.79 -1.09
C ALA A 373 -9.44 -14.60 -0.59
N GLN A 374 -10.14 -13.57 -1.11
CA GLN A 374 -11.54 -13.34 -0.77
C GLN A 374 -12.44 -14.49 -1.24
N ILE A 375 -12.23 -15.03 -2.45
CA ILE A 375 -12.98 -16.18 -2.95
C ILE A 375 -12.71 -17.41 -2.08
N GLU A 376 -11.43 -17.69 -1.75
CA GLU A 376 -11.04 -18.84 -0.94
C GLU A 376 -11.68 -18.79 0.45
N LEU A 377 -11.59 -17.66 1.14
CA LEU A 377 -12.19 -17.47 2.46
C LEU A 377 -13.72 -17.50 2.40
N TRP A 378 -14.35 -16.91 1.39
CA TRP A 378 -15.81 -16.91 1.27
C TRP A 378 -16.39 -18.31 1.06
N LYS A 379 -15.77 -19.11 0.16
CA LYS A 379 -16.23 -20.44 -0.20
C LYS A 379 -15.81 -21.53 0.79
N ASN A 380 -14.68 -21.39 1.45
CA ASN A 380 -14.00 -22.45 2.20
C ASN A 380 -13.65 -22.07 3.64
N SER A 381 -14.28 -21.04 4.23
CA SER A 381 -13.95 -20.56 5.59
C SER A 381 -14.00 -21.68 6.65
N ASP A 382 -14.86 -22.65 6.48
CA ASP A 382 -15.01 -23.82 7.35
C ASP A 382 -13.80 -24.75 7.38
N LYS A 383 -12.90 -24.64 6.39
CA LYS A 383 -11.64 -25.41 6.33
C LYS A 383 -10.50 -24.74 7.11
N TYR A 384 -10.69 -23.49 7.52
CA TYR A 384 -9.68 -22.69 8.20
C TYR A 384 -10.05 -22.46 9.67
N LYS A 385 -9.06 -22.54 10.54
CA LYS A 385 -9.18 -22.10 11.92
C LYS A 385 -8.99 -20.57 12.01
N ASN A 386 -9.23 -19.99 13.18
CA ASN A 386 -8.98 -18.59 13.46
C ASN A 386 -7.47 -18.31 13.60
N GLU A 387 -6.76 -18.45 12.51
CA GLU A 387 -5.29 -18.35 12.39
C GLU A 387 -4.93 -17.53 11.15
N VAL A 388 -3.67 -17.13 11.04
CA VAL A 388 -3.14 -16.46 9.84
C VAL A 388 -2.54 -17.49 8.90
N TYR A 389 -2.98 -17.47 7.66
CA TYR A 389 -2.56 -18.40 6.60
C TYR A 389 -1.91 -17.66 5.44
N MET A 390 -1.06 -18.38 4.71
CA MET A 390 -0.60 -17.96 3.40
C MET A 390 -1.64 -18.31 2.34
N LEU A 391 -1.70 -17.54 1.25
CA LEU A 391 -2.50 -17.94 0.09
C LEU A 391 -2.02 -19.33 -0.39
N PRO A 392 -2.93 -20.30 -0.65
CA PRO A 392 -2.55 -21.61 -1.18
C PRO A 392 -1.65 -21.51 -2.41
N LYS A 393 -0.57 -22.30 -2.45
CA LYS A 393 0.47 -22.20 -3.48
C LYS A 393 -0.09 -22.23 -4.91
N HIS A 394 -1.08 -23.10 -5.18
CA HIS A 394 -1.68 -23.21 -6.51
C HIS A 394 -2.42 -21.92 -6.93
N LEU A 395 -2.92 -21.12 -5.97
CA LEU A 395 -3.54 -19.82 -6.22
C LEU A 395 -2.49 -18.75 -6.47
N ASP A 396 -1.38 -18.77 -5.73
CA ASP A 396 -0.23 -17.88 -5.97
C ASP A 396 0.37 -18.13 -7.38
N GLU A 397 0.53 -19.39 -7.79
CA GLU A 397 0.94 -19.77 -9.14
C GLU A 397 -0.09 -19.34 -10.21
N LYS A 398 -1.39 -19.43 -9.91
CA LYS A 398 -2.46 -18.93 -10.79
C LYS A 398 -2.33 -17.44 -11.04
N VAL A 399 -2.03 -16.65 -10.00
CA VAL A 399 -1.76 -15.21 -10.14
C VAL A 399 -0.68 -14.98 -11.21
N ALA A 400 0.45 -15.66 -11.11
CA ALA A 400 1.52 -15.52 -12.09
C ALA A 400 1.05 -15.89 -13.51
N LYS A 401 0.39 -17.03 -13.66
CA LYS A 401 -0.08 -17.51 -14.97
C LYS A 401 -1.00 -16.52 -15.68
N LEU A 402 -1.91 -15.87 -14.94
CA LEU A 402 -2.85 -14.89 -15.49
C LEU A 402 -2.16 -13.62 -16.06
N HIS A 403 -0.88 -13.41 -15.77
CA HIS A 403 -0.11 -12.26 -16.23
C HIS A 403 0.84 -12.57 -17.40
N LEU A 404 1.17 -13.85 -17.63
CA LEU A 404 2.22 -14.24 -18.59
C LEU A 404 1.88 -13.90 -20.03
N GLU A 405 0.64 -14.14 -20.45
CA GLU A 405 0.19 -13.89 -21.82
C GLU A 405 0.33 -12.40 -22.20
N LYS A 406 -0.04 -11.50 -21.29
CA LYS A 406 0.03 -10.04 -21.49
C LYS A 406 1.44 -9.56 -21.84
N ILE A 407 2.46 -10.21 -21.28
CA ILE A 407 3.87 -9.85 -21.50
C ILE A 407 4.58 -10.78 -22.48
N GLY A 408 3.84 -11.65 -23.16
CA GLY A 408 4.38 -12.52 -24.20
C GLY A 408 5.31 -13.61 -23.69
N VAL A 409 5.12 -14.08 -22.46
CA VAL A 409 5.92 -15.17 -21.86
C VAL A 409 5.32 -16.51 -22.21
N GLU A 410 6.16 -17.40 -22.76
CA GLU A 410 5.86 -18.80 -23.02
C GLU A 410 6.60 -19.70 -22.03
N LEU A 411 5.87 -20.57 -21.35
CA LEU A 411 6.47 -21.52 -20.41
C LEU A 411 7.02 -22.74 -21.16
N THR A 412 8.18 -23.21 -20.73
CA THR A 412 8.71 -24.50 -21.19
C THR A 412 7.90 -25.63 -20.57
N GLU A 413 7.45 -26.57 -21.36
CA GLU A 413 6.80 -27.79 -20.91
C GLU A 413 7.82 -28.91 -20.75
N LEU A 414 7.70 -29.68 -19.65
CA LEU A 414 8.52 -30.87 -19.45
C LEU A 414 7.87 -32.05 -20.16
N ASN A 415 8.67 -32.91 -20.80
CA ASN A 415 8.20 -34.19 -21.32
C ASN A 415 7.84 -35.13 -20.16
N GLU A 416 6.93 -36.06 -20.40
CA GLU A 416 6.47 -37.04 -19.41
C GLU A 416 7.53 -38.10 -19.02
N GLU A 417 8.80 -37.99 -19.48
CA GLU A 417 9.92 -38.91 -19.17
C GLU A 417 10.76 -38.43 -18.00
#